data_deef65b6523b2a2834025a4a20ecba52
#
_entry.id   deef65b6523b2a2834025a4a20ecba52
#
_cell.length_a   1.000
_cell.length_b   1.000
_cell.length_c   1.000
_cell.angle_alpha   90.00
_cell.angle_beta   90.00
_cell.angle_gamma   90.00
#
_symmetry.space_group_name_H-M   'P 1'
#
loop_
_entity.id
_entity.type
_entity.pdbx_description
1 polymer ?
#
loop_
_entity_poly.entity_id
_entity_poly.type
_entity_poly.pdbx_seq_one_letter_code
_entity_poly.pdbx_strand_id
1 'polypeptide(L)'
;MNGLLIGRFQPFHLGHLDALQFALSKVDKLWVGLGSSNLPPQKDNPFSAEQRQEMILSSIDEVMKEKISIYFIPDLDNHMKWIEKIDTIVPKFDIIFSNDELTNHLYSKRDIQIMTIPFLKRDKLSGTRIRDLIISDQN
;
A
#
# COMPACT_ATOMS: atom_id res chain seq x y z
N MET A 1 -7.75 -8.60 -15.35
CA MET A 1 -7.06 -9.01 -14.10
C MET A 1 -7.17 -7.92 -13.05
N ASN A 2 -7.23 -8.31 -11.81
CA ASN A 2 -7.22 -7.39 -10.67
C ASN A 2 -5.93 -7.56 -9.90
N GLY A 3 -5.41 -6.45 -9.37
CA GLY A 3 -4.18 -6.46 -8.58
C GLY A 3 -4.37 -5.90 -7.19
N LEU A 4 -3.47 -6.26 -6.28
CA LEU A 4 -3.42 -5.74 -4.92
C LEU A 4 -2.06 -5.10 -4.68
N LEU A 5 -2.07 -3.91 -4.11
CA LEU A 5 -0.85 -3.22 -3.66
C LEU A 5 -1.09 -2.76 -2.23
N ILE A 6 -0.27 -3.23 -1.31
CA ILE A 6 -0.38 -2.89 0.10
C ILE A 6 0.77 -1.98 0.48
N GLY A 7 0.48 -0.89 1.17
CA GLY A 7 1.49 0.02 1.67
C GLY A 7 0.97 0.78 2.87
N ARG A 8 1.88 1.35 3.63
CA ARG A 8 1.51 2.21 4.76
C ARG A 8 1.22 3.63 4.31
N PHE A 9 1.94 4.12 3.30
CA PHE A 9 1.76 5.48 2.75
C PHE A 9 1.78 6.55 3.84
N GLN A 10 2.89 6.64 4.53
CA GLN A 10 3.07 7.50 5.71
C GLN A 10 4.17 8.57 5.48
N PRO A 11 3.99 9.57 4.65
CA PRO A 11 2.83 9.88 3.82
C PRO A 11 2.88 9.24 2.43
N PHE A 12 1.83 9.45 1.66
CA PHE A 12 1.82 9.15 0.23
C PHE A 12 2.74 10.15 -0.50
N HIS A 13 3.59 9.66 -1.40
CA HIS A 13 4.55 10.51 -2.12
C HIS A 13 4.69 10.07 -3.59
N LEU A 14 5.54 10.78 -4.35
CA LEU A 14 5.70 10.55 -5.80
C LEU A 14 6.12 9.12 -6.14
N GLY A 15 6.96 8.50 -5.31
CA GLY A 15 7.33 7.10 -5.51
C GLY A 15 6.13 6.16 -5.43
N HIS A 16 5.19 6.46 -4.53
CA HIS A 16 3.95 5.69 -4.44
C HIS A 16 3.05 5.92 -5.65
N LEU A 17 2.99 7.16 -6.15
CA LEU A 17 2.22 7.46 -7.36
C LEU A 17 2.79 6.69 -8.55
N ASP A 18 4.10 6.65 -8.70
CA ASP A 18 4.76 5.87 -9.74
C ASP A 18 4.42 4.38 -9.62
N ALA A 19 4.37 3.86 -8.39
CA ALA A 19 4.01 2.47 -8.12
C ALA A 19 2.56 2.19 -8.53
N LEU A 20 1.63 3.10 -8.22
CA LEU A 20 0.22 2.96 -8.64
C LEU A 20 0.10 2.96 -10.16
N GLN A 21 0.79 3.85 -10.84
CA GLN A 21 0.77 3.93 -12.30
C GLN A 21 1.36 2.67 -12.93
N PHE A 22 2.46 2.17 -12.37
CA PHE A 22 3.06 0.92 -12.82
C PHE A 22 2.08 -0.25 -12.68
N ALA A 23 1.45 -0.38 -11.51
CA ALA A 23 0.50 -1.44 -11.25
C ALA A 23 -0.70 -1.37 -12.20
N LEU A 24 -1.23 -0.17 -12.43
CA LEU A 24 -2.36 0.03 -13.34
C LEU A 24 -2.01 -0.25 -14.80
N SER A 25 -0.74 -0.24 -15.15
CA SER A 25 -0.32 -0.63 -16.50
C SER A 25 -0.40 -2.16 -16.70
N LYS A 26 -0.55 -2.92 -15.63
CA LYS A 26 -0.55 -4.40 -15.65
C LYS A 26 -1.93 -5.00 -15.37
N VAL A 27 -2.82 -4.26 -14.72
CA VAL A 27 -4.14 -4.78 -14.32
C VAL A 27 -5.25 -3.79 -14.68
N ASP A 28 -6.49 -4.28 -14.73
CA ASP A 28 -7.65 -3.44 -15.05
C ASP A 28 -8.17 -2.69 -13.83
N LYS A 29 -8.13 -3.34 -12.67
CA LYS A 29 -8.55 -2.79 -11.39
C LYS A 29 -7.47 -3.02 -10.36
N LEU A 30 -7.24 -2.04 -9.49
CA LEU A 30 -6.23 -2.11 -8.46
C LEU A 30 -6.87 -1.90 -7.09
N TRP A 31 -6.66 -2.86 -6.20
CA TRP A 31 -7.04 -2.74 -4.79
C TRP A 31 -5.82 -2.19 -4.05
N VAL A 32 -5.98 -1.03 -3.43
CA VAL A 32 -4.91 -0.41 -2.64
C VAL A 32 -5.22 -0.64 -1.17
N GLY A 33 -4.38 -1.45 -0.52
CA GLY A 33 -4.53 -1.74 0.90
C GLY A 33 -3.70 -0.79 1.74
N LEU A 34 -4.36 -0.02 2.62
CA LEU A 34 -3.67 0.83 3.59
C LEU A 34 -3.36 0.00 4.83
N GLY A 35 -2.09 -0.38 4.97
CA GLY A 35 -1.63 -1.17 6.10
C GLY A 35 -1.67 -0.40 7.41
N SER A 36 -1.64 -1.12 8.53
CA SER A 36 -1.64 -0.56 9.87
C SER A 36 -2.82 0.39 10.13
N SER A 37 -3.99 0.06 9.56
CA SER A 37 -5.18 0.93 9.64
C SER A 37 -5.75 1.05 11.05
N ASN A 38 -5.47 0.05 11.90
CA ASN A 38 -5.97 0.00 13.27
C ASN A 38 -5.08 0.71 14.29
N LEU A 39 -3.90 1.21 13.86
CA LEU A 39 -2.97 1.86 14.78
C LEU A 39 -3.30 3.34 14.90
N PRO A 40 -3.26 3.91 16.14
CA PRO A 40 -3.43 5.36 16.31
C PRO A 40 -2.22 6.10 15.76
N PRO A 41 -2.36 7.42 15.46
CA PRO A 41 -1.22 8.22 15.05
C PRO A 41 -0.09 8.20 16.09
N GLN A 42 1.15 7.95 15.62
CA GLN A 42 2.35 7.90 16.45
C GLN A 42 3.55 8.23 15.56
N LYS A 43 4.75 8.30 16.14
CA LYS A 43 5.95 8.71 15.39
C LYS A 43 6.16 7.90 14.11
N ASP A 44 5.97 6.58 14.19
CA ASP A 44 6.17 5.69 13.05
C ASP A 44 4.93 5.57 12.16
N ASN A 45 3.79 6.09 12.62
CA ASN A 45 2.52 6.01 11.92
C ASN A 45 1.71 7.29 12.21
N PRO A 46 2.23 8.48 11.78
CA PRO A 46 1.64 9.76 12.17
C PRO A 46 0.30 10.07 11.51
N PHE A 47 -0.03 9.43 10.38
CA PHE A 47 -1.25 9.71 9.65
C PHE A 47 -2.25 8.58 9.84
N SER A 48 -3.52 8.95 10.09
CA SER A 48 -4.60 7.97 10.19
C SER A 48 -4.87 7.33 8.84
N ALA A 49 -5.61 6.23 8.82
CA ALA A 49 -6.01 5.57 7.58
C ALA A 49 -6.82 6.53 6.69
N GLU A 50 -7.72 7.30 7.29
CA GLU A 50 -8.54 8.29 6.59
C GLU A 50 -7.70 9.41 5.98
N GLN A 51 -6.70 9.89 6.71
CA GLN A 51 -5.78 10.91 6.20
C GLN A 51 -4.97 10.39 5.01
N ARG A 52 -4.48 9.15 5.11
CA ARG A 52 -3.72 8.53 4.02
C ARG A 52 -4.60 8.29 2.79
N GLN A 53 -5.84 7.88 2.99
CA GLN A 53 -6.80 7.73 1.90
C GLN A 53 -7.00 9.06 1.17
N GLU A 54 -7.17 10.14 1.92
CA GLU A 54 -7.33 11.47 1.36
C GLU A 54 -6.11 11.91 0.57
N MET A 55 -4.92 11.63 1.07
CA MET A 55 -3.66 11.93 0.37
C MET A 55 -3.60 11.25 -0.99
N ILE A 56 -4.01 9.98 -1.07
CA ILE A 56 -4.02 9.22 -2.31
C ILE A 56 -5.06 9.81 -3.27
N LEU A 57 -6.29 10.00 -2.80
CA LEU A 57 -7.38 10.48 -3.65
C LEU A 57 -7.12 11.88 -4.21
N SER A 58 -6.44 12.75 -3.45
CA SER A 58 -6.10 14.08 -3.95
C SER A 58 -4.90 14.09 -4.89
N SER A 59 -4.17 12.99 -5.00
CA SER A 59 -2.96 12.89 -5.83
C SER A 59 -3.18 12.19 -7.16
N ILE A 60 -4.34 11.57 -7.36
CA ILE A 60 -4.65 10.79 -8.57
C ILE A 60 -5.76 11.49 -9.39
N ASP A 61 -5.77 11.23 -10.69
CA ASP A 61 -6.78 11.80 -11.58
C ASP A 61 -8.06 10.96 -11.61
N GLU A 62 -9.08 11.43 -12.32
CA GLU A 62 -10.38 10.77 -12.38
C GLU A 62 -10.31 9.38 -13.03
N VAL A 63 -9.44 9.21 -14.03
CA VAL A 63 -9.28 7.91 -14.69
C VAL A 63 -8.73 6.88 -13.71
N MET A 64 -7.71 7.28 -12.92
CA MET A 64 -7.14 6.41 -11.88
C MET A 64 -8.15 6.11 -10.79
N LYS A 65 -8.95 7.10 -10.39
CA LYS A 65 -9.98 6.90 -9.36
C LYS A 65 -11.00 5.84 -9.75
N GLU A 66 -11.35 5.75 -11.01
CA GLU A 66 -12.28 4.73 -11.52
C GLU A 66 -11.70 3.32 -11.43
N LYS A 67 -10.37 3.19 -11.48
CA LYS A 67 -9.69 1.89 -11.48
C LYS A 67 -9.18 1.47 -10.11
N ILE A 68 -9.13 2.38 -9.14
CA ILE A 68 -8.56 2.13 -7.81
C ILE A 68 -9.66 2.10 -6.77
N SER A 69 -9.62 1.07 -5.91
CA SER A 69 -10.44 1.00 -4.70
C SER A 69 -9.52 0.87 -3.51
N ILE A 70 -9.79 1.63 -2.46
CA ILE A 70 -8.93 1.68 -1.27
C ILE A 70 -9.59 0.89 -0.14
N TYR A 71 -8.80 0.04 0.52
CA TYR A 71 -9.24 -0.80 1.63
C TYR A 71 -8.33 -0.60 2.83
N PHE A 72 -8.88 -0.60 4.03
CA PHE A 72 -8.14 -0.47 5.28
C PHE A 72 -7.76 -1.87 5.77
N ILE A 73 -6.46 -2.10 5.97
CA ILE A 73 -5.94 -3.39 6.40
C ILE A 73 -5.29 -3.23 7.77
N PRO A 74 -5.82 -3.89 8.81
CA PRO A 74 -5.24 -3.80 10.15
C PRO A 74 -4.00 -4.67 10.29
N ASP A 75 -3.11 -4.28 11.20
CA ASP A 75 -2.02 -5.15 11.62
C ASP A 75 -2.57 -6.24 12.54
N LEU A 76 -2.06 -7.46 12.38
CA LEU A 76 -2.39 -8.59 13.24
C LEU A 76 -1.10 -9.24 13.73
N ASP A 77 -1.16 -9.86 14.91
CA ASP A 77 0.01 -10.49 15.53
C ASP A 77 0.51 -11.73 14.78
N ASN A 78 -0.36 -12.36 14.01
CA ASN A 78 -0.05 -13.60 13.29
C ASN A 78 -0.09 -13.34 11.79
N HIS A 79 1.00 -13.66 11.09
CA HIS A 79 1.13 -13.40 9.66
C HIS A 79 0.11 -14.20 8.83
N MET A 80 -0.19 -15.42 9.21
CA MET A 80 -1.18 -16.24 8.50
C MET A 80 -2.59 -15.68 8.67
N LYS A 81 -2.91 -15.18 9.87
CA LYS A 81 -4.19 -14.51 10.12
C LYS A 81 -4.28 -13.20 9.35
N TRP A 82 -3.16 -12.50 9.17
CA TRP A 82 -3.10 -11.27 8.38
C TRP A 82 -3.48 -11.53 6.92
N ILE A 83 -2.91 -12.58 6.32
CA ILE A 83 -3.25 -12.99 4.95
C ILE A 83 -4.74 -13.35 4.84
N GLU A 84 -5.25 -14.12 5.79
CA GLU A 84 -6.67 -14.50 5.81
C GLU A 84 -7.57 -13.28 5.96
N LYS A 85 -7.16 -12.31 6.78
CA LYS A 85 -7.92 -11.07 6.97
C LYS A 85 -7.99 -10.27 5.67
N ILE A 86 -6.89 -10.17 4.95
CA ILE A 86 -6.86 -9.49 3.65
C ILE A 86 -7.88 -10.13 2.70
N ASP A 87 -7.96 -11.45 2.67
CA ASP A 87 -8.92 -12.17 1.82
C ASP A 87 -10.37 -11.83 2.15
N THR A 88 -10.66 -11.45 3.40
CA THR A 88 -12.03 -11.06 3.79
C THR A 88 -12.33 -9.59 3.49
N ILE A 89 -11.31 -8.76 3.34
CA ILE A 89 -11.47 -7.31 3.15
C ILE A 89 -11.50 -6.95 1.67
N VAL A 90 -10.56 -7.50 0.88
CA VAL A 90 -10.43 -7.13 -0.54
C VAL A 90 -11.09 -8.18 -1.43
N PRO A 91 -11.62 -7.74 -2.60
CA PRO A 91 -12.12 -8.69 -3.59
C PRO A 91 -10.99 -9.56 -4.15
N LYS A 92 -11.35 -10.60 -4.88
CA LYS A 92 -10.39 -11.50 -5.49
C LYS A 92 -9.41 -10.74 -6.39
N PHE A 93 -8.13 -11.10 -6.31
CA PHE A 93 -7.08 -10.50 -7.13
C PHE A 93 -6.18 -11.60 -7.70
N ASP A 94 -5.52 -11.29 -8.81
CA ASP A 94 -4.69 -12.23 -9.56
C ASP A 94 -3.19 -11.96 -9.35
N ILE A 95 -2.84 -10.71 -9.05
CA ILE A 95 -1.46 -10.27 -8.89
C ILE A 95 -1.34 -9.46 -7.60
N ILE A 96 -0.26 -9.70 -6.84
CA ILE A 96 0.12 -8.78 -5.76
C ILE A 96 1.40 -8.05 -6.16
N PHE A 97 1.40 -6.73 -6.02
CA PHE A 97 2.57 -5.89 -6.29
C PHE A 97 3.27 -5.61 -4.97
N SER A 98 4.47 -6.12 -4.79
CA SER A 98 5.16 -6.02 -3.51
C SER A 98 6.66 -6.19 -3.66
N ASN A 99 7.42 -5.34 -2.97
CA ASN A 99 8.86 -5.47 -2.81
C ASN A 99 9.24 -5.96 -1.41
N ASP A 100 8.25 -6.26 -0.57
CA ASP A 100 8.48 -6.75 0.79
C ASP A 100 8.70 -8.26 0.80
N GLU A 101 9.83 -8.69 1.33
CA GLU A 101 10.22 -10.11 1.32
C GLU A 101 9.25 -10.99 2.10
N LEU A 102 8.77 -10.51 3.26
CA LEU A 102 7.83 -11.29 4.07
C LEU A 102 6.51 -11.49 3.34
N THR A 103 5.95 -10.41 2.80
CA THR A 103 4.70 -10.46 2.03
C THR A 103 4.85 -11.42 0.85
N ASN A 104 5.95 -11.31 0.12
CA ASN A 104 6.21 -12.17 -1.04
C ASN A 104 6.33 -13.62 -0.64
N HIS A 105 6.99 -13.91 0.48
CA HIS A 105 7.09 -15.27 1.00
C HIS A 105 5.73 -15.85 1.37
N LEU A 106 4.90 -15.05 2.06
CA LEU A 106 3.57 -15.49 2.47
C LEU A 106 2.67 -15.79 1.27
N TYR A 107 2.73 -14.96 0.23
CA TYR A 107 1.91 -15.16 -0.96
C TYR A 107 2.50 -16.17 -1.96
N SER A 108 3.78 -16.53 -1.82
CA SER A 108 4.40 -17.52 -2.71
C SER A 108 3.75 -18.91 -2.62
N LYS A 109 3.05 -19.18 -1.54
CA LYS A 109 2.35 -20.46 -1.32
C LYS A 109 0.95 -20.46 -1.91
N ARG A 110 0.51 -19.37 -2.50
CA ARG A 110 -0.81 -19.22 -3.10
C ARG A 110 -0.68 -19.14 -4.62
N ASP A 111 -1.77 -19.43 -5.31
CA ASP A 111 -1.83 -19.33 -6.77
C ASP A 111 -2.09 -17.88 -7.19
N ILE A 112 -1.16 -17.00 -6.82
CA ILE A 112 -1.23 -15.56 -7.08
C ILE A 112 0.14 -15.13 -7.60
N GLN A 113 0.16 -14.40 -8.70
CA GLN A 113 1.40 -13.87 -9.26
C GLN A 113 1.94 -12.77 -8.35
N ILE A 114 3.24 -12.78 -8.10
CA ILE A 114 3.92 -11.73 -7.34
C ILE A 114 4.74 -10.91 -8.33
N MET A 115 4.55 -9.59 -8.32
CA MET A 115 5.30 -8.70 -9.19
C MET A 115 5.96 -7.61 -8.37
N THR A 116 7.29 -7.46 -8.54
CA THR A 116 8.03 -6.41 -7.87
C THR A 116 7.84 -5.07 -8.58
N ILE A 117 8.01 -3.98 -7.84
CA ILE A 117 7.84 -2.62 -8.35
C ILE A 117 9.24 -2.03 -8.59
N PRO A 118 9.64 -1.79 -9.85
CA PRO A 118 11.02 -1.41 -10.15
C PRO A 118 11.41 0.01 -9.76
N PHE A 119 10.42 0.89 -9.51
CA PHE A 119 10.67 2.31 -9.27
C PHE A 119 10.83 2.69 -7.81
N LEU A 120 10.49 1.80 -6.87
CA LEU A 120 10.57 2.10 -5.44
C LEU A 120 11.98 1.90 -4.93
N LYS A 121 12.71 3.02 -4.80
CA LYS A 121 14.02 3.04 -4.17
C LYS A 121 13.83 3.38 -2.69
N ARG A 122 13.95 2.37 -1.83
CA ARG A 122 13.73 2.52 -0.38
C ARG A 122 14.54 3.66 0.24
N ASP A 123 15.77 3.85 -0.23
CA ASP A 123 16.70 4.79 0.41
C ASP A 123 16.40 6.26 0.15
N LYS A 124 15.68 6.57 -0.94
CA LYS A 124 15.45 7.96 -1.36
C LYS A 124 14.03 8.43 -1.15
N LEU A 125 13.04 7.53 -1.25
CA LEU A 125 11.62 7.90 -1.24
C LEU A 125 10.81 7.08 -0.25
N SER A 126 11.47 6.51 0.78
CA SER A 126 10.74 5.73 1.78
C SER A 126 9.81 6.63 2.60
N GLY A 127 8.65 6.12 2.96
CA GLY A 127 7.72 6.84 3.82
C GLY A 127 8.33 7.19 5.17
N THR A 128 9.18 6.31 5.72
CA THR A 128 9.86 6.54 6.99
C THR A 128 10.74 7.78 6.92
N ARG A 129 11.55 7.93 5.88
CA ARG A 129 12.44 9.08 5.73
C ARG A 129 11.65 10.38 5.59
N ILE A 130 10.58 10.37 4.83
CA ILE A 130 9.74 11.55 4.64
C ILE A 130 9.04 11.92 5.94
N ARG A 131 8.56 10.94 6.70
CA ARG A 131 7.96 11.17 8.01
C ARG A 131 8.93 11.83 8.97
N ASP A 132 10.17 11.36 9.01
CA ASP A 132 11.20 11.93 9.89
C ASP A 132 11.48 13.39 9.54
N LEU A 133 11.50 13.75 8.26
CA LEU A 133 11.67 15.13 7.84
C LEU A 133 10.49 15.99 8.27
N ILE A 134 9.26 15.51 8.11
CA ILE A 134 8.07 16.24 8.52
C ILE A 134 8.05 16.46 10.04
N ILE A 135 8.35 15.42 10.81
CA ILE A 135 8.39 15.51 12.28
C ILE A 135 9.47 16.48 12.73
N SER A 136 10.64 16.47 12.09
CA SER A 136 11.73 17.38 12.41
C SER A 136 11.35 18.83 12.16
N ASP A 137 10.61 19.11 11.08
CA ASP A 137 10.16 20.46 10.74
C ASP A 137 9.11 21.00 11.71
N GLN A 138 8.40 20.12 12.41
CA GLN A 138 7.37 20.51 13.39
C GLN A 138 7.95 20.83 14.76
N ASN A 139 9.19 20.53 14.99
CA ASN A 139 9.90 20.80 16.24
C ASN A 139 10.76 22.04 16.11
#